data_1c2d1343a906593cbd454acba264ee2e
#
_entry.id   1c2d1343a906593cbd454acba264ee2e
#
_cell.length_a   1.000
_cell.length_b   1.000
_cell.length_c   1.000
_cell.angle_alpha   90.00
_cell.angle_beta   90.00
_cell.angle_gamma   90.00
#
_symmetry.space_group_name_H-M   'P 1'
#
loop_
_entity.id
_entity.type
_entity.pdbx_description
1 polymer ?
#
loop_
_entity_poly.entity_id
_entity_poly.type
_entity_poly.pdbx_seq_one_letter_code
_entity_poly.pdbx_strand_id
1 'polypeptide(L)'
;MAASIAEKARLGRNVRVGDHSVIHENVEIGDDVSIDTHCIIGYPSPRSEGKPLRIGAGSLIRSHSVFYEGSDFGPGLSTGHHVSVRERTIAGRDLQIGSYSDLQGDLVIGDYCRTHSGVFLAPGCRIGNFVWILPHVVFTNDPRPPSDVWQGVTVEDYAIIAAMACILPGVRVGTRSLVGAGSVVTHDVPADHVVAGNPAKVMCMTSDLKMTDRSGEAAYPWMRRFHRGYPREIVERWLRGDEGP
;
A
#
# COMPACT_ATOMS: atom_id res chain seq x y z
N MET A 1 -10.06 -29.24 -5.70
CA MET A 1 -9.65 -29.25 -7.15
C MET A 1 -8.31 -28.54 -7.23
N ALA A 2 -7.38 -29.07 -8.01
CA ALA A 2 -6.09 -28.42 -8.24
C ALA A 2 -6.27 -27.00 -8.83
N ALA A 3 -5.23 -26.18 -8.71
CA ALA A 3 -5.18 -24.86 -9.35
C ALA A 3 -5.26 -24.97 -10.88
N SER A 4 -5.86 -23.99 -11.52
CA SER A 4 -5.89 -23.83 -12.98
C SER A 4 -4.84 -22.81 -13.39
N ILE A 5 -3.84 -23.22 -14.15
CA ILE A 5 -2.77 -22.35 -14.63
C ILE A 5 -2.80 -22.32 -16.15
N ALA A 6 -2.96 -21.13 -16.72
CA ALA A 6 -2.99 -20.95 -18.16
C ALA A 6 -1.62 -21.27 -18.79
N GLU A 7 -1.61 -21.87 -19.99
CA GLU A 7 -0.39 -22.35 -20.68
C GLU A 7 0.63 -21.21 -20.94
N LYS A 8 0.14 -20.00 -21.22
CA LYS A 8 1.00 -18.84 -21.51
C LYS A 8 1.49 -18.09 -20.27
N ALA A 9 1.00 -18.43 -19.09
CA ALA A 9 1.49 -17.83 -17.84
C ALA A 9 2.96 -18.21 -17.63
N ARG A 10 3.75 -17.24 -17.19
CA ARG A 10 5.18 -17.43 -16.91
C ARG A 10 5.41 -17.51 -15.43
N LEU A 11 5.85 -18.64 -14.94
CA LEU A 11 6.14 -18.88 -13.52
C LEU A 11 7.63 -19.11 -13.33
N GLY A 12 8.20 -18.44 -12.34
CA GLY A 12 9.57 -18.66 -11.89
C GLY A 12 9.77 -19.99 -11.16
N ARG A 13 10.92 -20.16 -10.54
CA ARG A 13 11.26 -21.35 -9.77
C ARG A 13 10.53 -21.36 -8.42
N ASN A 14 10.22 -22.55 -7.91
CA ASN A 14 9.62 -22.78 -6.61
C ASN A 14 8.28 -22.04 -6.37
N VAL A 15 7.53 -21.71 -7.42
CA VAL A 15 6.20 -21.11 -7.30
C VAL A 15 5.21 -22.15 -6.78
N ARG A 16 4.47 -21.81 -5.74
CA ARG A 16 3.40 -22.62 -5.16
C ARG A 16 2.06 -21.96 -5.39
N VAL A 17 1.11 -22.70 -5.94
CA VAL A 17 -0.26 -22.24 -6.21
C VAL A 17 -1.24 -23.16 -5.49
N GLY A 18 -2.01 -22.59 -4.58
CA GLY A 18 -3.01 -23.31 -3.79
C GLY A 18 -4.22 -23.73 -4.60
N ASP A 19 -4.92 -24.73 -4.12
CA ASP A 19 -6.11 -25.31 -4.75
C ASP A 19 -7.18 -24.26 -5.06
N HIS A 20 -7.94 -24.49 -6.12
CA HIS A 20 -9.01 -23.60 -6.60
C HIS A 20 -8.55 -22.21 -7.06
N SER A 21 -7.26 -21.96 -7.14
CA SER A 21 -6.73 -20.71 -7.68
C SER A 21 -6.65 -20.75 -9.21
N VAL A 22 -6.82 -19.58 -9.84
CA VAL A 22 -6.76 -19.42 -11.30
C VAL A 22 -5.65 -18.43 -11.64
N ILE A 23 -4.69 -18.87 -12.46
CA ILE A 23 -3.65 -18.01 -13.05
C ILE A 23 -3.99 -17.82 -14.53
N HIS A 24 -4.27 -16.59 -14.94
CA HIS A 24 -4.60 -16.24 -16.32
C HIS A 24 -3.36 -16.16 -17.23
N GLU A 25 -3.58 -16.03 -18.56
CA GLU A 25 -2.52 -16.11 -19.57
C GLU A 25 -1.48 -14.98 -19.47
N ASN A 26 -1.92 -13.75 -19.13
CA ASN A 26 -1.09 -12.55 -19.18
C ASN A 26 -0.46 -12.26 -17.82
N VAL A 27 0.27 -13.23 -17.26
CA VAL A 27 0.86 -13.19 -15.92
C VAL A 27 2.32 -13.62 -15.95
N GLU A 28 3.17 -12.86 -15.25
CA GLU A 28 4.58 -13.14 -15.02
C GLU A 28 4.84 -13.18 -13.50
N ILE A 29 5.24 -14.33 -12.98
CA ILE A 29 5.48 -14.55 -11.54
C ILE A 29 6.95 -14.86 -11.32
N GLY A 30 7.60 -14.14 -10.40
CA GLY A 30 8.99 -14.37 -10.03
C GLY A 30 9.24 -15.67 -9.25
N ASP A 31 10.49 -15.89 -8.87
CA ASP A 31 10.91 -17.05 -8.09
C ASP A 31 10.35 -17.01 -6.66
N ASP A 32 10.17 -18.18 -6.03
CA ASP A 32 9.81 -18.36 -4.61
C ASP A 32 8.49 -17.67 -4.19
N VAL A 33 7.55 -17.51 -5.12
CA VAL A 33 6.22 -16.93 -4.85
C VAL A 33 5.27 -18.00 -4.33
N SER A 34 4.49 -17.62 -3.32
CA SER A 34 3.40 -18.45 -2.78
C SER A 34 2.05 -17.77 -2.96
N ILE A 35 1.12 -18.48 -3.59
CA ILE A 35 -0.27 -18.07 -3.79
C ILE A 35 -1.14 -19.07 -3.08
N ASP A 36 -1.93 -18.60 -2.11
CA ASP A 36 -2.86 -19.46 -1.34
C ASP A 36 -4.05 -19.89 -2.22
N THR A 37 -5.00 -20.57 -1.60
CA THR A 37 -6.19 -21.12 -2.27
C THR A 37 -7.19 -20.04 -2.69
N HIS A 38 -8.00 -20.32 -3.74
CA HIS A 38 -9.10 -19.47 -4.21
C HIS A 38 -8.67 -18.06 -4.66
N CYS A 39 -7.47 -17.90 -5.16
CA CYS A 39 -7.00 -16.64 -5.73
C CYS A 39 -7.29 -16.57 -7.24
N ILE A 40 -7.51 -15.37 -7.76
CA ILE A 40 -7.60 -15.07 -9.19
C ILE A 40 -6.47 -14.12 -9.56
N ILE A 41 -5.51 -14.59 -10.33
CA ILE A 41 -4.28 -13.87 -10.66
C ILE A 41 -4.26 -13.56 -12.16
N GLY A 42 -4.19 -12.26 -12.48
CA GLY A 42 -4.22 -11.78 -13.86
C GLY A 42 -5.64 -11.71 -14.44
N TYR A 43 -6.65 -11.34 -13.64
CA TYR A 43 -8.01 -11.20 -14.13
C TYR A 43 -8.06 -10.27 -15.35
N PRO A 44 -8.58 -10.72 -16.50
CA PRO A 44 -8.54 -9.95 -17.74
C PRO A 44 -9.33 -8.63 -17.64
N SER A 45 -8.78 -7.55 -18.19
CA SER A 45 -9.46 -6.26 -18.23
C SER A 45 -9.05 -5.45 -19.46
N PRO A 46 -9.99 -4.82 -20.17
CA PRO A 46 -9.66 -3.90 -21.26
C PRO A 46 -8.79 -2.72 -20.83
N ARG A 47 -8.85 -2.33 -19.55
CA ARG A 47 -8.07 -1.22 -18.99
C ARG A 47 -6.60 -1.55 -18.76
N SER A 48 -6.21 -2.82 -18.85
CA SER A 48 -4.81 -3.26 -18.79
C SER A 48 -4.02 -2.86 -20.03
N GLU A 49 -4.72 -2.58 -21.15
CA GLU A 49 -4.10 -2.31 -22.46
C GLU A 49 -3.17 -3.45 -22.92
N GLY A 50 -3.48 -4.68 -22.52
CA GLY A 50 -2.68 -5.86 -22.86
C GLY A 50 -1.37 -5.99 -22.06
N LYS A 51 -1.12 -5.14 -21.10
CA LYS A 51 0.06 -5.24 -20.23
C LYS A 51 -0.11 -6.42 -19.26
N PRO A 52 0.96 -7.19 -18.98
CA PRO A 52 0.89 -8.31 -18.06
C PRO A 52 0.74 -7.85 -16.61
N LEU A 53 0.20 -8.74 -15.76
CA LEU A 53 0.44 -8.66 -14.33
C LEU A 53 1.82 -9.22 -14.02
N ARG A 54 2.66 -8.45 -13.34
CA ARG A 54 3.95 -8.91 -12.81
C ARG A 54 3.93 -8.98 -11.30
N ILE A 55 4.42 -10.08 -10.76
CA ILE A 55 4.58 -10.30 -9.31
C ILE A 55 6.03 -10.66 -9.04
N GLY A 56 6.74 -9.80 -8.32
CA GLY A 56 8.14 -9.98 -7.98
C GLY A 56 8.40 -11.19 -7.08
N ALA A 57 9.66 -11.63 -7.07
CA ALA A 57 10.11 -12.81 -6.33
C ALA A 57 9.84 -12.71 -4.82
N GLY A 58 9.70 -13.86 -4.14
CA GLY A 58 9.50 -13.95 -2.69
C GLY A 58 8.16 -13.42 -2.21
N SER A 59 7.19 -13.23 -3.10
CA SER A 59 5.87 -12.68 -2.75
C SER A 59 4.93 -13.74 -2.15
N LEU A 60 4.00 -13.27 -1.33
CA LEU A 60 3.00 -14.08 -0.66
C LEU A 60 1.60 -13.48 -0.88
N ILE A 61 0.74 -14.19 -1.61
CA ILE A 61 -0.64 -13.78 -1.86
C ILE A 61 -1.58 -14.72 -1.10
N ARG A 62 -2.29 -14.17 -0.13
CA ARG A 62 -3.24 -14.91 0.69
C ARG A 62 -4.57 -15.13 -0.02
N SER A 63 -5.31 -16.12 0.49
CA SER A 63 -6.50 -16.67 -0.13
C SER A 63 -7.58 -15.64 -0.47
N HIS A 64 -8.37 -15.96 -1.50
CA HIS A 64 -9.50 -15.17 -2.00
C HIS A 64 -9.11 -13.78 -2.53
N SER A 65 -7.85 -13.58 -2.89
CA SER A 65 -7.39 -12.32 -3.47
C SER A 65 -7.54 -12.31 -4.99
N VAL A 66 -7.84 -11.14 -5.54
CA VAL A 66 -8.02 -10.93 -6.97
C VAL A 66 -7.06 -9.85 -7.45
N PHE A 67 -6.20 -10.20 -8.39
CA PHE A 67 -5.27 -9.28 -9.04
C PHE A 67 -5.60 -9.20 -10.52
N TYR A 68 -5.84 -7.99 -11.01
CA TYR A 68 -6.08 -7.75 -12.43
C TYR A 68 -4.76 -7.69 -13.20
N GLU A 69 -4.79 -8.02 -14.48
CA GLU A 69 -3.65 -7.81 -15.38
C GLU A 69 -3.28 -6.31 -15.49
N GLY A 70 -2.09 -5.99 -16.02
CA GLY A 70 -1.62 -4.63 -16.23
C GLY A 70 -1.01 -3.95 -15.02
N SER A 71 -0.74 -4.68 -13.94
CA SER A 71 -0.09 -4.17 -12.73
C SER A 71 1.30 -4.78 -12.55
N ASP A 72 2.19 -4.06 -11.83
CA ASP A 72 3.59 -4.46 -11.62
C ASP A 72 3.98 -4.29 -10.15
N PHE A 73 4.35 -5.40 -9.50
CA PHE A 73 4.74 -5.44 -8.09
C PHE A 73 6.19 -5.88 -7.96
N GLY A 74 6.99 -5.09 -7.28
CA GLY A 74 8.35 -5.45 -6.89
C GLY A 74 8.42 -6.70 -6.00
N PRO A 75 9.63 -7.18 -5.69
CA PRO A 75 9.82 -8.37 -4.86
C PRO A 75 9.30 -8.16 -3.42
N GLY A 76 8.86 -9.26 -2.78
CA GLY A 76 8.43 -9.26 -1.39
C GLY A 76 7.01 -8.74 -1.13
N LEU A 77 6.16 -8.65 -2.18
CA LEU A 77 4.74 -8.34 -1.96
C LEU A 77 4.13 -9.35 -0.97
N SER A 78 3.43 -8.85 0.04
CA SER A 78 2.70 -9.69 1.00
C SER A 78 1.28 -9.18 1.18
N THR A 79 0.29 -10.06 1.01
CA THR A 79 -1.11 -9.70 1.21
C THR A 79 -1.73 -10.39 2.43
N GLY A 80 -2.76 -9.78 2.99
CA GLY A 80 -3.78 -10.48 3.76
C GLY A 80 -4.79 -11.18 2.84
N HIS A 81 -5.85 -11.69 3.40
CA HIS A 81 -6.92 -12.38 2.67
C HIS A 81 -7.90 -11.39 2.02
N HIS A 82 -8.58 -11.81 0.94
CA HIS A 82 -9.63 -11.03 0.27
C HIS A 82 -9.16 -9.64 -0.19
N VAL A 83 -7.97 -9.56 -0.76
CA VAL A 83 -7.43 -8.32 -1.34
C VAL A 83 -7.85 -8.21 -2.80
N SER A 84 -8.34 -7.03 -3.19
CA SER A 84 -8.65 -6.68 -4.59
C SER A 84 -7.64 -5.66 -5.11
N VAL A 85 -6.99 -5.94 -6.23
CA VAL A 85 -6.07 -5.00 -6.88
C VAL A 85 -6.41 -4.86 -8.36
N ARG A 86 -6.85 -3.67 -8.74
CA ARG A 86 -7.20 -3.32 -10.11
C ARG A 86 -5.97 -2.98 -10.95
N GLU A 87 -6.19 -2.78 -12.22
CA GLU A 87 -5.22 -2.54 -13.27
C GLU A 87 -4.33 -1.32 -13.01
N ARG A 88 -3.14 -1.31 -13.62
CA ARG A 88 -2.20 -0.16 -13.63
C ARG A 88 -1.79 0.29 -12.22
N THR A 89 -1.66 -0.66 -11.30
CA THR A 89 -1.00 -0.45 -10.03
C THR A 89 0.47 -0.79 -10.17
N ILE A 90 1.35 0.16 -9.88
CA ILE A 90 2.81 -0.04 -9.86
C ILE A 90 3.26 0.11 -8.41
N ALA A 91 3.91 -0.90 -7.88
CA ALA A 91 4.39 -0.90 -6.51
C ALA A 91 5.86 -1.33 -6.41
N GLY A 92 6.60 -0.68 -5.53
CA GLY A 92 7.96 -1.04 -5.20
C GLY A 92 8.07 -2.34 -4.42
N ARG A 93 9.23 -2.56 -3.80
CA ARG A 93 9.51 -3.78 -3.02
C ARG A 93 8.85 -3.77 -1.64
N ASP A 94 8.64 -4.97 -1.11
CA ASP A 94 8.20 -5.20 0.28
C ASP A 94 6.89 -4.46 0.64
N LEU A 95 5.96 -4.31 -0.33
CA LEU A 95 4.63 -3.80 -0.08
C LEU A 95 3.83 -4.84 0.73
N GLN A 96 3.21 -4.39 1.82
CA GLN A 96 2.28 -5.19 2.61
C GLN A 96 0.85 -4.65 2.45
N ILE A 97 -0.09 -5.50 2.03
CA ILE A 97 -1.50 -5.14 1.85
C ILE A 97 -2.35 -5.93 2.85
N GLY A 98 -3.03 -5.25 3.76
CA GLY A 98 -3.90 -5.89 4.76
C GLY A 98 -5.16 -6.51 4.16
N SER A 99 -5.76 -7.46 4.88
CA SER A 99 -6.98 -8.14 4.44
C SER A 99 -8.13 -7.19 4.12
N TYR A 100 -8.96 -7.55 3.15
CA TYR A 100 -10.13 -6.77 2.71
C TYR A 100 -9.80 -5.38 2.17
N SER A 101 -8.55 -5.13 1.78
CA SER A 101 -8.17 -3.88 1.13
C SER A 101 -8.54 -3.91 -0.35
N ASP A 102 -8.93 -2.74 -0.86
CA ASP A 102 -9.34 -2.53 -2.24
C ASP A 102 -8.51 -1.41 -2.89
N LEU A 103 -7.67 -1.78 -3.83
CA LEU A 103 -6.78 -0.91 -4.60
C LEU A 103 -7.36 -0.74 -6.00
N GLN A 104 -7.97 0.43 -6.27
CA GLN A 104 -8.81 0.66 -7.46
C GLN A 104 -8.05 0.96 -8.77
N GLY A 105 -6.75 0.74 -8.77
CA GLY A 105 -5.91 0.88 -9.96
C GLY A 105 -5.40 2.30 -10.21
N ASP A 106 -4.59 2.45 -11.26
CA ASP A 106 -3.89 3.72 -11.55
C ASP A 106 -3.06 4.23 -10.36
N LEU A 107 -2.44 3.35 -9.61
CA LEU A 107 -1.72 3.65 -8.38
C LEU A 107 -0.20 3.59 -8.59
N VAL A 108 0.52 4.45 -7.90
CA VAL A 108 1.98 4.33 -7.73
C VAL A 108 2.27 4.27 -6.23
N ILE A 109 2.94 3.21 -5.80
CA ILE A 109 3.26 2.94 -4.40
C ILE A 109 4.76 2.68 -4.29
N GLY A 110 5.44 3.39 -3.41
CA GLY A 110 6.88 3.23 -3.17
C GLY A 110 7.25 1.96 -2.43
N ASP A 111 8.50 1.90 -2.02
CA ASP A 111 9.09 0.77 -1.32
C ASP A 111 8.64 0.70 0.16
N TYR A 112 8.57 -0.51 0.71
CA TYR A 112 8.35 -0.77 2.13
C TYR A 112 7.07 -0.19 2.71
N CYS A 113 6.06 0.05 1.89
CA CYS A 113 4.77 0.55 2.33
C CYS A 113 3.94 -0.52 3.01
N ARG A 114 3.12 -0.11 3.97
CA ARG A 114 2.22 -1.00 4.70
C ARG A 114 0.81 -0.44 4.73
N THR A 115 -0.12 -1.15 4.11
CA THR A 115 -1.54 -0.92 4.34
C THR A 115 -2.08 -1.98 5.29
N HIS A 116 -2.89 -1.55 6.25
CA HIS A 116 -3.61 -2.46 7.13
C HIS A 116 -4.95 -2.87 6.52
N SER A 117 -5.75 -3.64 7.28
CA SER A 117 -7.01 -4.20 6.78
C SER A 117 -8.03 -3.12 6.41
N GLY A 118 -8.82 -3.40 5.35
CA GLY A 118 -9.94 -2.57 4.94
C GLY A 118 -9.57 -1.21 4.37
N VAL A 119 -8.34 -1.03 3.88
CA VAL A 119 -7.90 0.21 3.24
C VAL A 119 -8.49 0.31 1.84
N PHE A 120 -9.05 1.47 1.50
CA PHE A 120 -9.53 1.78 0.17
C PHE A 120 -8.67 2.87 -0.48
N LEU A 121 -8.07 2.57 -1.63
CA LEU A 121 -7.29 3.52 -2.43
C LEU A 121 -7.97 3.78 -3.76
N ALA A 122 -8.54 4.98 -3.92
CA ALA A 122 -9.13 5.42 -5.18
C ALA A 122 -8.08 5.58 -6.29
N PRO A 123 -8.49 5.52 -7.57
CA PRO A 123 -7.58 5.72 -8.70
C PRO A 123 -6.82 7.05 -8.66
N GLY A 124 -5.58 7.02 -9.14
CA GLY A 124 -4.71 8.19 -9.26
C GLY A 124 -3.87 8.50 -8.03
N CYS A 125 -3.99 7.73 -6.94
CA CYS A 125 -3.19 7.97 -5.74
C CYS A 125 -1.71 7.64 -5.96
N ARG A 126 -0.86 8.44 -5.32
CA ARG A 126 0.60 8.28 -5.29
C ARG A 126 1.08 8.20 -3.86
N ILE A 127 1.80 7.15 -3.52
CA ILE A 127 2.25 6.87 -2.16
C ILE A 127 3.76 6.71 -2.21
N GLY A 128 4.48 7.48 -1.40
CA GLY A 128 5.93 7.44 -1.26
C GLY A 128 6.42 6.18 -0.56
N ASN A 129 7.67 6.20 -0.09
CA ASN A 129 8.30 5.07 0.56
C ASN A 129 8.00 5.04 2.06
N PHE A 130 8.01 3.85 2.67
CA PHE A 130 7.86 3.66 4.11
C PHE A 130 6.57 4.25 4.71
N VAL A 131 5.53 4.41 3.91
CA VAL A 131 4.25 4.94 4.35
C VAL A 131 3.46 3.87 5.09
N TRP A 132 2.81 4.26 6.19
CA TRP A 132 1.88 3.42 6.92
C TRP A 132 0.45 3.93 6.77
N ILE A 133 -0.44 3.08 6.30
CA ILE A 133 -1.86 3.36 6.17
C ILE A 133 -2.60 2.36 7.05
N LEU A 134 -3.20 2.86 8.14
CA LEU A 134 -3.80 2.02 9.18
C LEU A 134 -5.22 1.58 8.81
N PRO A 135 -5.85 0.69 9.60
CA PRO A 135 -7.12 0.05 9.20
C PRO A 135 -8.23 1.03 8.83
N HIS A 136 -8.98 0.65 7.78
CA HIS A 136 -10.18 1.37 7.32
C HIS A 136 -9.94 2.82 6.88
N VAL A 137 -8.74 3.16 6.48
CA VAL A 137 -8.45 4.45 5.83
C VAL A 137 -9.04 4.45 4.42
N VAL A 138 -9.63 5.58 4.04
CA VAL A 138 -10.24 5.79 2.72
C VAL A 138 -9.59 6.97 2.03
N PHE A 139 -9.05 6.75 0.82
CA PHE A 139 -8.62 7.81 -0.09
C PHE A 139 -9.65 7.98 -1.20
N THR A 140 -10.11 9.21 -1.39
CA THR A 140 -11.09 9.54 -2.42
C THR A 140 -10.44 10.29 -3.58
N ASN A 141 -11.09 10.37 -4.75
CA ASN A 141 -10.50 11.02 -5.93
C ASN A 141 -11.46 11.92 -6.72
N ASP A 142 -12.76 11.91 -6.41
CA ASP A 142 -13.73 12.78 -7.07
C ASP A 142 -14.10 13.94 -6.13
N PRO A 143 -13.72 15.19 -6.46
CA PRO A 143 -13.95 16.34 -5.58
C PRO A 143 -15.43 16.75 -5.51
N ARG A 144 -16.25 16.36 -6.49
CA ARG A 144 -17.69 16.68 -6.55
C ARG A 144 -18.49 15.55 -7.21
N PRO A 145 -18.59 14.39 -6.54
CA PRO A 145 -19.17 13.19 -7.14
C PRO A 145 -20.67 13.35 -7.47
N PRO A 146 -21.12 12.84 -8.63
CA PRO A 146 -20.27 12.24 -9.65
C PRO A 146 -19.74 13.30 -10.62
N SER A 147 -18.42 13.22 -10.95
CA SER A 147 -17.81 14.10 -11.94
C SER A 147 -16.77 13.35 -12.80
N ASP A 148 -16.35 13.97 -13.90
CA ASP A 148 -15.28 13.47 -14.76
C ASP A 148 -13.89 13.99 -14.33
N VAL A 149 -13.80 14.70 -13.21
CA VAL A 149 -12.55 15.25 -12.68
C VAL A 149 -12.03 14.36 -11.56
N TRP A 150 -10.93 13.69 -11.81
CA TRP A 150 -10.30 12.80 -10.81
C TRP A 150 -8.99 13.39 -10.31
N GLN A 151 -8.87 13.46 -9.01
CA GLN A 151 -7.70 13.99 -8.31
C GLN A 151 -7.27 12.99 -7.23
N GLY A 152 -6.28 12.16 -7.53
CA GLY A 152 -5.73 11.22 -6.55
C GLY A 152 -5.05 11.91 -5.37
N VAL A 153 -5.00 11.23 -4.25
CA VAL A 153 -4.26 11.65 -3.05
C VAL A 153 -2.77 11.40 -3.26
N THR A 154 -1.92 12.32 -2.79
CA THR A 154 -0.47 12.12 -2.73
C THR A 154 -0.03 12.01 -1.27
N VAL A 155 0.68 10.94 -0.92
CA VAL A 155 1.27 10.74 0.40
C VAL A 155 2.79 10.63 0.23
N GLU A 156 3.53 11.47 0.94
CA GLU A 156 4.99 11.48 0.88
C GLU A 156 5.61 10.47 1.86
N ASP A 157 6.93 10.31 1.74
CA ASP A 157 7.70 9.30 2.47
C ASP A 157 7.52 9.38 3.98
N TYR A 158 7.52 8.24 4.64
CA TYR A 158 7.44 8.09 6.10
C TYR A 158 6.18 8.64 6.76
N ALA A 159 5.18 9.09 6.00
CA ALA A 159 3.92 9.56 6.56
C ALA A 159 3.09 8.40 7.14
N ILE A 160 2.28 8.73 8.14
CA ILE A 160 1.36 7.79 8.79
C ILE A 160 -0.06 8.32 8.69
N ILE A 161 -0.95 7.48 8.18
CA ILE A 161 -2.38 7.76 8.14
C ILE A 161 -3.06 6.83 9.16
N ALA A 162 -3.51 7.39 10.27
CA ALA A 162 -4.11 6.59 11.34
C ALA A 162 -5.50 6.06 10.98
N ALA A 163 -5.96 5.07 11.73
CA ALA A 163 -7.16 4.29 11.42
C ALA A 163 -8.41 5.16 11.19
N MET A 164 -9.25 4.73 10.22
CA MET A 164 -10.53 5.36 9.89
C MET A 164 -10.43 6.81 9.38
N ALA A 165 -9.23 7.29 9.01
CA ALA A 165 -9.11 8.61 8.39
C ALA A 165 -9.65 8.58 6.95
N CYS A 166 -10.25 9.71 6.53
CA CYS A 166 -10.69 9.95 5.16
C CYS A 166 -9.88 11.10 4.57
N ILE A 167 -9.21 10.85 3.45
CA ILE A 167 -8.40 11.85 2.74
C ILE A 167 -9.14 12.26 1.48
N LEU A 168 -9.43 13.57 1.35
CA LEU A 168 -10.19 14.09 0.23
C LEU A 168 -9.38 14.22 -1.06
N PRO A 169 -10.05 14.33 -2.22
CA PRO A 169 -9.39 14.37 -3.52
C PRO A 169 -8.34 15.45 -3.63
N GLY A 170 -7.20 15.12 -4.24
CA GLY A 170 -6.12 16.06 -4.52
C GLY A 170 -5.26 16.48 -3.32
N VAL A 171 -5.59 16.05 -2.12
CA VAL A 171 -4.83 16.35 -0.91
C VAL A 171 -3.43 15.75 -0.98
N ARG A 172 -2.44 16.54 -0.55
CA ARG A 172 -1.05 16.12 -0.34
C ARG A 172 -0.76 15.98 1.15
N VAL A 173 -0.30 14.81 1.55
CA VAL A 173 0.14 14.53 2.92
C VAL A 173 1.67 14.52 2.94
N GLY A 174 2.27 15.50 3.61
CA GLY A 174 3.71 15.75 3.60
C GLY A 174 4.53 14.70 4.33
N THR A 175 5.81 14.68 4.03
CA THR A 175 6.81 13.74 4.59
C THR A 175 6.77 13.71 6.12
N ARG A 176 6.86 12.51 6.72
CA ARG A 176 6.89 12.28 8.18
C ARG A 176 5.72 12.88 8.94
N SER A 177 4.65 13.26 8.26
CA SER A 177 3.45 13.75 8.93
C SER A 177 2.60 12.63 9.50
N LEU A 178 1.70 12.97 10.40
CA LEU A 178 0.75 12.06 11.01
C LEU A 178 -0.67 12.59 10.88
N VAL A 179 -1.52 11.82 10.22
CA VAL A 179 -2.96 12.05 10.23
C VAL A 179 -3.58 11.26 11.37
N GLY A 180 -4.24 11.93 12.30
CA GLY A 180 -4.91 11.32 13.46
C GLY A 180 -6.08 10.42 13.07
N ALA A 181 -6.39 9.44 13.92
CA ALA A 181 -7.48 8.49 13.68
C ALA A 181 -8.85 9.19 13.55
N GLY A 182 -9.69 8.70 12.63
CA GLY A 182 -11.04 9.24 12.38
C GLY A 182 -11.05 10.64 11.77
N SER A 183 -9.93 11.15 11.29
CA SER A 183 -9.84 12.51 10.71
C SER A 183 -10.40 12.57 9.30
N VAL A 184 -10.98 13.72 8.93
CA VAL A 184 -11.35 14.06 7.54
C VAL A 184 -10.42 15.16 7.06
N VAL A 185 -9.46 14.80 6.21
CA VAL A 185 -8.43 15.71 5.72
C VAL A 185 -8.91 16.37 4.44
N THR A 186 -9.14 17.67 4.51
CA THR A 186 -9.71 18.49 3.42
C THR A 186 -8.71 19.42 2.74
N HIS A 187 -7.49 19.54 3.29
CA HIS A 187 -6.42 20.39 2.81
C HIS A 187 -5.08 19.70 3.00
N ASP A 188 -4.06 20.16 2.29
CA ASP A 188 -2.71 19.63 2.39
C ASP A 188 -2.19 19.61 3.83
N VAL A 189 -1.46 18.56 4.16
CA VAL A 189 -0.82 18.36 5.46
C VAL A 189 0.66 18.73 5.32
N PRO A 190 1.16 19.69 6.09
CA PRO A 190 2.58 20.04 6.05
C PRO A 190 3.46 18.88 6.52
N ALA A 191 4.69 18.79 5.99
CA ALA A 191 5.68 17.83 6.47
C ALA A 191 5.93 17.98 7.96
N ASP A 192 6.22 16.89 8.66
CA ASP A 192 6.54 16.84 10.09
C ASP A 192 5.42 17.35 11.02
N HIS A 193 4.17 17.45 10.54
CA HIS A 193 3.04 17.89 11.34
C HIS A 193 2.04 16.79 11.64
N VAL A 194 1.35 16.98 12.75
CA VAL A 194 0.17 16.20 13.14
C VAL A 194 -1.08 16.98 12.79
N VAL A 195 -1.98 16.34 12.06
CA VAL A 195 -3.33 16.87 11.81
C VAL A 195 -4.38 15.93 12.38
N ALA A 196 -5.45 16.46 12.94
CA ALA A 196 -6.56 15.65 13.44
C ALA A 196 -7.90 16.38 13.40
N GLY A 197 -8.99 15.62 13.46
CA GLY A 197 -10.37 16.10 13.54
C GLY A 197 -11.15 16.08 12.23
N ASN A 198 -12.36 16.58 12.26
CA ASN A 198 -13.26 16.72 11.10
C ASN A 198 -13.89 18.12 11.07
N PRO A 199 -13.47 19.02 10.13
CA PRO A 199 -12.30 18.86 9.26
C PRO A 199 -10.98 18.83 10.05
N ALA A 200 -9.98 18.12 9.54
CA ALA A 200 -8.69 18.03 10.18
C ALA A 200 -7.98 19.38 10.23
N LYS A 201 -7.33 19.65 11.35
CA LYS A 201 -6.53 20.87 11.62
C LYS A 201 -5.14 20.49 12.09
N VAL A 202 -4.17 21.34 11.84
CA VAL A 202 -2.81 21.19 12.42
C VAL A 202 -2.91 21.30 13.94
N MET A 203 -2.34 20.28 14.60
CA MET A 203 -2.34 20.17 16.06
C MET A 203 -0.99 20.55 16.68
N CYS A 204 0.11 19.99 16.14
CA CYS A 204 1.47 20.18 16.63
C CYS A 204 2.48 19.66 15.61
N MET A 205 3.76 19.72 15.92
CA MET A 205 4.81 18.99 15.20
C MET A 205 4.80 17.51 15.62
N THR A 206 5.18 16.61 14.72
CA THR A 206 5.32 15.17 15.08
C THR A 206 6.35 14.96 16.18
N SER A 207 7.42 15.77 16.23
CA SER A 207 8.44 15.76 17.28
C SER A 207 7.93 16.08 18.70
N ASP A 208 6.77 16.75 18.79
CA ASP A 208 6.17 17.09 20.09
C ASP A 208 5.46 15.90 20.73
N LEU A 209 5.12 14.89 19.94
CA LEU A 209 4.49 13.67 20.43
C LEU A 209 5.51 12.84 21.24
N LYS A 210 5.18 12.57 22.48
CA LYS A 210 6.02 11.79 23.40
C LYS A 210 5.62 10.32 23.42
N MET A 211 6.58 9.46 23.75
CA MET A 211 6.33 8.05 24.01
C MET A 211 5.36 7.88 25.20
N THR A 212 4.51 6.87 25.12
CA THR A 212 3.53 6.56 26.19
C THR A 212 4.14 5.81 27.37
N ASP A 213 5.41 5.40 27.28
CA ASP A 213 6.17 4.66 28.30
C ASP A 213 6.70 5.55 29.44
N ARG A 214 6.33 6.83 29.48
CA ARG A 214 6.75 7.86 30.43
C ARG A 214 8.24 8.24 30.37
N SER A 215 8.98 7.83 29.35
CA SER A 215 10.39 8.23 29.14
C SER A 215 10.54 9.73 28.86
N GLY A 216 9.49 10.37 28.35
CA GLY A 216 9.54 11.75 27.86
C GLY A 216 10.23 11.90 26.49
N GLU A 217 10.67 10.80 25.89
CA GLU A 217 11.31 10.81 24.58
C GLU A 217 10.29 11.04 23.46
N ALA A 218 10.76 11.62 22.34
CA ALA A 218 9.91 11.82 21.16
C ALA A 218 9.53 10.48 20.52
N ALA A 219 8.24 10.30 20.19
CA ALA A 219 7.75 9.11 19.50
C ALA A 219 8.12 9.13 18.02
N TYR A 220 8.33 10.30 17.45
CA TYR A 220 8.63 10.51 16.03
C TYR A 220 9.96 11.25 15.83
N PRO A 221 10.65 11.02 14.72
CA PRO A 221 10.24 10.13 13.62
C PRO A 221 10.25 8.65 14.06
N TRP A 222 9.20 7.93 13.65
CA TRP A 222 8.92 6.57 14.12
C TRP A 222 10.05 5.57 13.83
N MET A 223 10.80 5.73 12.74
CA MET A 223 11.87 4.83 12.36
C MET A 223 13.03 4.77 13.37
N ARG A 224 13.14 5.73 14.29
CA ARG A 224 14.11 5.66 15.39
C ARG A 224 13.69 4.67 16.49
N ARG A 225 12.42 4.23 16.50
CA ARG A 225 11.81 3.43 17.55
C ARG A 225 11.27 2.08 17.07
N PHE A 226 10.89 2.01 15.81
CA PHE A 226 10.23 0.84 15.27
C PHE A 226 10.99 0.29 14.05
N HIS A 227 11.56 -0.91 14.21
CA HIS A 227 12.38 -1.56 13.19
C HIS A 227 11.82 -2.92 12.76
N ARG A 228 10.74 -3.37 13.40
CA ARG A 228 10.18 -4.70 13.15
C ARG A 228 9.73 -4.86 11.70
N GLY A 229 10.26 -5.90 11.05
CA GLY A 229 9.88 -6.26 9.68
C GLY A 229 10.52 -5.39 8.59
N TYR A 230 11.59 -4.64 8.92
CA TYR A 230 12.46 -3.98 7.95
C TYR A 230 13.80 -4.70 7.84
N PRO A 231 14.44 -4.71 6.65
CA PRO A 231 15.77 -5.29 6.47
C PRO A 231 16.82 -4.60 7.36
N ARG A 232 17.84 -5.38 7.77
CA ARG A 232 18.88 -4.89 8.68
C ARG A 232 19.63 -3.69 8.10
N GLU A 233 19.94 -3.70 6.81
CA GLU A 233 20.62 -2.61 6.12
C GLU A 233 19.81 -1.29 6.15
N ILE A 234 18.51 -1.36 6.05
CA ILE A 234 17.61 -0.20 6.17
C ILE A 234 17.65 0.34 7.59
N VAL A 235 17.53 -0.53 8.59
CA VAL A 235 17.57 -0.15 10.01
C VAL A 235 18.90 0.49 10.38
N GLU A 236 20.03 -0.07 9.90
CA GLU A 236 21.36 0.49 10.14
C GLU A 236 21.54 1.89 9.52
N ARG A 237 20.93 2.14 8.35
CA ARG A 237 20.89 3.48 7.74
C ARG A 237 20.13 4.47 8.62
N TRP A 238 18.94 4.12 9.08
CA TRP A 238 18.14 4.97 9.98
C TRP A 238 18.86 5.30 11.29
N LEU A 239 19.55 4.32 11.87
CA LEU A 239 20.33 4.52 13.11
C LEU A 239 21.53 5.46 12.91
N ARG A 240 22.05 5.54 11.69
CA ARG A 240 23.10 6.52 11.32
C ARG A 240 22.56 7.90 10.95
N GLY A 241 21.23 8.06 10.93
CA GLY A 241 20.56 9.32 10.55
C GLY A 241 20.40 9.52 9.04
N ASP A 242 20.60 8.46 8.24
CA ASP A 242 20.33 8.47 6.80
C ASP A 242 18.88 8.01 6.56
N GLU A 243 18.01 8.95 6.28
CA GLU A 243 16.57 8.74 6.02
C GLU A 243 16.27 8.64 4.51
N GLY A 244 17.27 8.64 3.64
CA GLY A 244 17.08 8.48 2.20
C GLY A 244 16.45 7.13 1.82
N PRO A 245 15.74 7.04 0.66
CA PRO A 245 15.16 5.80 0.16
C PRO A 245 16.18 4.70 -0.13
#